data_0f820d39ecae4442f51489d8b1cfff81
#
_entry.id   0f820d39ecae4442f51489d8b1cfff81
#
_cell.length_a   1.000
_cell.length_b   1.000
_cell.length_c   1.000
_cell.angle_alpha   90.00
_cell.angle_beta   90.00
_cell.angle_gamma   90.00
#
_symmetry.space_group_name_H-M   'P 1'
#
loop_
_entity.id
_entity.type
_entity.pdbx_description
1 polymer ?
#
loop_
_entity_poly.entity_id
_entity_poly.type
_entity_poly.pdbx_seq_one_letter_code
_entity_poly.pdbx_strand_id
1 'polypeptide(L)'
;VDWYGSLFKDLAFNQKANFNIRGGTKKITYFMNVGANHETGMLKNEASKYFSYKNNIDLMKYTFQNNIDFHMSKTSTISLHLNVQLNDLRQPNTSVGNLYSAVMNSNPVDFPIAYPADGVNNWIYWGAYAGGNDQGAVNPMASLTNGYTDIFESTVMANIDFEQKLDFLLKGL
;
A
#
# COMPACT_ATOMS: atom_id res chain seq x y z
N VAL A 1 -10.28 -8.79 -28.16
CA VAL A 1 -10.25 -8.70 -26.69
C VAL A 1 -10.19 -7.23 -26.27
N ASP A 2 -11.02 -6.84 -25.32
CA ASP A 2 -10.86 -5.55 -24.63
C ASP A 2 -9.82 -5.75 -23.50
N TRP A 3 -8.56 -5.50 -23.82
CA TRP A 3 -7.47 -5.69 -22.85
C TRP A 3 -7.57 -4.72 -21.68
N TYR A 4 -7.89 -3.45 -21.93
CA TYR A 4 -8.01 -2.45 -20.86
C TYR A 4 -9.16 -2.81 -19.90
N GLY A 5 -10.35 -3.01 -20.43
CA GLY A 5 -11.51 -3.40 -19.61
C GLY A 5 -11.35 -4.77 -18.93
N SER A 6 -10.47 -5.65 -19.43
CA SER A 6 -10.19 -6.93 -18.78
C SER A 6 -9.29 -6.79 -17.55
N LEU A 7 -8.36 -5.83 -17.51
CA LEU A 7 -7.36 -5.69 -16.46
C LEU A 7 -7.70 -4.58 -15.45
N PHE A 8 -8.32 -3.49 -15.91
CA PHE A 8 -8.54 -2.31 -15.09
C PHE A 8 -10.00 -2.17 -14.66
N LYS A 9 -10.18 -1.60 -13.47
CA LYS A 9 -11.49 -1.21 -12.92
C LYS A 9 -11.81 0.21 -13.36
N ASP A 10 -13.09 0.55 -13.37
CA ASP A 10 -13.54 1.92 -13.61
C ASP A 10 -13.34 2.82 -12.39
N LEU A 11 -13.31 2.23 -11.19
CA LEU A 11 -13.22 2.95 -9.91
C LEU A 11 -12.27 2.26 -8.94
N ALA A 12 -11.51 3.07 -8.22
CA ALA A 12 -10.76 2.68 -7.03
C ALA A 12 -11.34 3.39 -5.80
N PHE A 13 -11.23 2.74 -4.65
CA PHE A 13 -11.72 3.28 -3.39
C PHE A 13 -10.56 3.64 -2.47
N ASN A 14 -10.68 4.79 -1.82
CA ASN A 14 -9.83 5.20 -0.72
C ASN A 14 -10.71 5.54 0.48
N GLN A 15 -10.50 4.84 1.58
CA GLN A 15 -11.24 5.03 2.83
C GLN A 15 -10.26 5.42 3.92
N LYS A 16 -10.49 6.57 4.54
CA LYS A 16 -9.65 7.09 5.60
C LYS A 16 -10.47 7.38 6.85
N ALA A 17 -10.02 6.86 7.99
CA ALA A 17 -10.56 7.15 9.30
C ALA A 17 -9.45 7.67 10.20
N ASN A 18 -9.71 8.76 10.94
CA ASN A 18 -8.81 9.30 11.94
C ASN A 18 -9.59 9.61 13.21
N PHE A 19 -9.04 9.22 14.33
CA PHE A 19 -9.51 9.57 15.65
C PHE A 19 -8.39 10.22 16.43
N ASN A 20 -8.67 11.37 17.05
CA ASN A 20 -7.70 12.02 17.90
C ASN A 20 -8.34 12.46 19.23
N ILE A 21 -7.54 12.43 20.28
CA ILE A 21 -7.90 12.90 21.60
C ILE A 21 -6.75 13.75 22.13
N ARG A 22 -7.09 14.84 22.78
CA ARG A 22 -6.14 15.70 23.46
C ARG A 22 -6.70 16.13 24.79
N GLY A 23 -5.83 16.32 25.74
CA GLY A 23 -6.23 16.78 27.06
C GLY A 23 -5.03 17.07 27.93
N GLY A 24 -5.29 17.41 29.15
CA GLY A 24 -4.23 17.62 30.10
C GLY A 24 -4.66 18.29 31.38
N THR A 25 -3.70 18.40 32.27
CA THR A 25 -3.73 19.10 33.54
C THR A 25 -2.55 20.06 33.59
N LYS A 26 -2.36 20.76 34.72
CA LYS A 26 -1.17 21.61 34.93
C LYS A 26 0.15 20.80 34.95
N LYS A 27 0.08 19.47 35.10
CA LYS A 27 1.25 18.60 35.21
C LYS A 27 1.48 17.74 33.99
N ILE A 28 0.44 17.42 33.23
CA ILE A 28 0.52 16.50 32.09
C ILE A 28 -0.34 17.08 30.97
N THR A 29 0.22 17.16 29.77
CA THR A 29 -0.54 17.38 28.54
C THR A 29 -0.31 16.20 27.61
N TYR A 30 -1.36 15.81 26.89
CA TYR A 30 -1.26 14.68 25.96
C TYR A 30 -2.05 14.93 24.69
N PHE A 31 -1.53 14.36 23.63
CA PHE A 31 -2.17 14.25 22.33
C PHE A 31 -1.98 12.82 21.82
N MET A 32 -3.07 12.17 21.42
CA MET A 32 -3.06 10.86 20.80
C MET A 32 -3.84 10.93 19.49
N ASN A 33 -3.30 10.34 18.44
CA ASN A 33 -3.99 10.16 17.16
C ASN A 33 -3.85 8.73 16.70
N VAL A 34 -4.97 8.14 16.23
CA VAL A 34 -5.01 6.83 15.58
C VAL A 34 -5.67 7.00 14.23
N GLY A 35 -5.02 6.53 13.18
CA GLY A 35 -5.50 6.60 11.83
C GLY A 35 -5.47 5.24 11.14
N ALA A 36 -6.42 5.01 10.26
CA ALA A 36 -6.44 3.90 9.33
C ALA A 36 -6.77 4.42 7.94
N ASN A 37 -6.04 3.95 6.92
CA ASN A 37 -6.28 4.28 5.54
C ASN A 37 -6.23 2.99 4.71
N HIS A 38 -7.30 2.73 3.96
CA HIS A 38 -7.41 1.60 3.04
C HIS A 38 -7.52 2.12 1.62
N GLU A 39 -6.57 1.77 0.78
CA GLU A 39 -6.50 2.18 -0.63
C GLU A 39 -6.54 0.94 -1.52
N THR A 40 -7.50 0.89 -2.45
CA THR A 40 -7.55 -0.13 -3.48
C THR A 40 -7.05 0.42 -4.79
N GLY A 41 -6.24 -0.35 -5.51
CA GLY A 41 -5.77 0.05 -6.84
C GLY A 41 -6.80 -0.17 -7.94
N MET A 42 -6.47 0.31 -9.14
CA MET A 42 -7.30 0.19 -10.33
C MET A 42 -7.26 -1.21 -10.98
N LEU A 43 -6.34 -2.09 -10.60
CA LEU A 43 -6.24 -3.43 -11.18
C LEU A 43 -7.34 -4.35 -10.66
N LYS A 44 -7.90 -5.17 -11.55
CA LYS A 44 -8.84 -6.23 -11.21
C LYS A 44 -8.14 -7.40 -10.55
N ASN A 45 -8.87 -8.12 -9.70
CA ASN A 45 -8.39 -9.35 -9.07
C ASN A 45 -8.63 -10.56 -10.00
N GLU A 46 -7.95 -10.60 -11.13
CA GLU A 46 -8.17 -11.64 -12.13
C GLU A 46 -7.48 -12.98 -11.77
N ALA A 47 -6.42 -12.92 -10.95
CA ALA A 47 -5.74 -14.15 -10.52
C ALA A 47 -6.66 -15.13 -9.80
N SER A 48 -7.63 -14.64 -9.02
CA SER A 48 -8.56 -15.49 -8.28
C SER A 48 -9.48 -16.36 -9.17
N LYS A 49 -9.55 -16.07 -10.48
CA LYS A 49 -10.26 -16.91 -11.45
C LYS A 49 -9.49 -18.17 -11.85
N TYR A 50 -8.18 -18.13 -11.72
CA TYR A 50 -7.26 -19.15 -12.18
C TYR A 50 -6.45 -19.79 -11.05
N PHE A 51 -6.22 -19.05 -9.95
CA PHE A 51 -5.33 -19.42 -8.86
C PHE A 51 -5.99 -19.17 -7.50
N SER A 52 -5.42 -19.72 -6.45
CA SER A 52 -5.90 -19.57 -5.07
C SER A 52 -5.51 -18.27 -4.39
N TYR A 53 -4.90 -17.32 -5.10
CA TYR A 53 -4.45 -16.04 -4.54
C TYR A 53 -5.11 -14.85 -5.22
N LYS A 54 -5.01 -13.69 -4.56
CA LYS A 54 -5.43 -12.39 -5.06
C LYS A 54 -4.21 -11.59 -5.48
N ASN A 55 -4.32 -10.86 -6.57
CA ASN A 55 -3.25 -10.05 -7.14
C ASN A 55 -3.62 -8.58 -7.34
N ASN A 56 -4.76 -8.13 -6.84
CA ASN A 56 -5.13 -6.72 -6.87
C ASN A 56 -4.21 -5.90 -5.93
N ILE A 57 -4.10 -4.61 -6.23
CA ILE A 57 -3.45 -3.67 -5.32
C ILE A 57 -4.39 -3.40 -4.15
N ASP A 58 -3.88 -3.66 -2.94
CA ASP A 58 -4.57 -3.45 -1.68
C ASP A 58 -3.55 -2.94 -0.67
N LEU A 59 -3.75 -1.71 -0.19
CA LEU A 59 -2.85 -1.05 0.72
C LEU A 59 -3.59 -0.64 1.98
N MET A 60 -3.17 -1.19 3.11
CA MET A 60 -3.65 -0.81 4.42
C MET A 60 -2.56 -0.07 5.19
N LYS A 61 -2.84 1.17 5.58
CA LYS A 61 -1.94 1.99 6.39
C LYS A 61 -2.55 2.27 7.75
N TYR A 62 -1.79 2.00 8.81
CA TYR A 62 -2.15 2.36 10.17
C TYR A 62 -1.16 3.38 10.70
N THR A 63 -1.67 4.39 11.38
CA THR A 63 -0.85 5.40 12.04
C THR A 63 -1.25 5.52 13.49
N PHE A 64 -0.25 5.56 14.35
CA PHE A 64 -0.42 5.85 15.77
C PHE A 64 0.57 6.93 16.16
N GLN A 65 0.08 8.02 16.73
CA GLN A 65 0.90 9.10 17.25
C GLN A 65 0.49 9.37 18.69
N ASN A 66 1.47 9.47 19.57
CA ASN A 66 1.28 9.82 20.95
C ASN A 66 2.34 10.84 21.37
N ASN A 67 1.90 11.98 21.86
CA ASN A 67 2.76 13.01 22.43
C ASN A 67 2.30 13.26 23.86
N ILE A 68 3.22 13.17 24.81
CA ILE A 68 2.96 13.42 26.22
C ILE A 68 4.03 14.35 26.75
N ASP A 69 3.62 15.49 27.35
CA ASP A 69 4.49 16.38 28.07
C ASP A 69 4.19 16.26 29.56
N PHE A 70 5.22 16.00 30.32
CA PHE A 70 5.17 15.90 31.76
C PHE A 70 5.92 17.10 32.41
N HIS A 71 5.16 18.03 32.94
CA HIS A 71 5.69 19.23 33.62
C HIS A 71 6.03 18.89 35.07
N MET A 72 7.28 18.50 35.31
CA MET A 72 7.74 18.13 36.66
C MET A 72 7.78 19.32 37.59
N SER A 73 8.16 20.51 37.06
CA SER A 73 8.20 21.76 37.78
C SER A 73 7.81 22.91 36.85
N LYS A 74 7.88 24.17 37.34
CA LYS A 74 7.71 25.36 36.49
C LYS A 74 8.85 25.54 35.47
N THR A 75 9.96 24.87 35.68
CA THR A 75 11.19 25.03 34.89
C THR A 75 11.62 23.71 34.21
N SER A 76 11.00 22.57 34.52
CA SER A 76 11.44 21.26 34.02
C SER A 76 10.28 20.55 33.35
N THR A 77 10.48 20.11 32.11
CA THR A 77 9.51 19.33 31.33
C THR A 77 10.22 18.12 30.73
N ILE A 78 9.56 16.95 30.77
CA ILE A 78 9.94 15.77 30.00
C ILE A 78 8.85 15.58 28.95
N SER A 79 9.23 15.43 27.68
CA SER A 79 8.36 15.16 26.57
C SER A 79 8.65 13.79 25.99
N LEU A 80 7.59 13.00 25.73
CA LEU A 80 7.66 11.72 25.04
C LEU A 80 6.84 11.82 23.74
N HIS A 81 7.51 11.59 22.63
CA HIS A 81 6.89 11.55 21.30
C HIS A 81 7.05 10.15 20.72
N LEU A 82 5.93 9.51 20.41
CA LEU A 82 5.90 8.20 19.76
C LEU A 82 5.08 8.32 18.48
N ASN A 83 5.67 7.87 17.37
CA ASN A 83 5.01 7.77 16.09
C ASN A 83 5.24 6.36 15.52
N VAL A 84 4.15 5.66 15.21
CA VAL A 84 4.16 4.33 14.62
C VAL A 84 3.37 4.38 13.31
N GLN A 85 3.98 3.87 12.25
CA GLN A 85 3.35 3.69 10.94
C GLN A 85 3.52 2.24 10.53
N LEU A 86 2.41 1.60 10.16
CA LEU A 86 2.38 0.24 9.63
C LEU A 86 1.76 0.31 8.24
N ASN A 87 2.45 -0.23 7.25
CA ASN A 87 1.97 -0.36 5.88
C ASN A 87 1.91 -1.85 5.53
N ASP A 88 0.77 -2.30 5.08
CA ASP A 88 0.55 -3.64 4.53
C ASP A 88 0.07 -3.48 3.10
N LEU A 89 0.94 -3.82 2.14
CA LEU A 89 0.73 -3.66 0.72
C LEU A 89 0.76 -5.02 0.03
N ARG A 90 -0.34 -5.36 -0.63
CA ARG A 90 -0.40 -6.42 -1.64
C ARG A 90 -0.46 -5.82 -3.02
N GLN A 91 0.31 -6.37 -3.94
CA GLN A 91 0.33 -5.93 -5.34
C GLN A 91 0.70 -7.08 -6.29
N PRO A 92 0.40 -6.95 -7.60
CA PRO A 92 0.90 -7.90 -8.59
C PRO A 92 2.43 -7.93 -8.59
N ASN A 93 2.98 -9.07 -8.98
CA ASN A 93 4.44 -9.21 -9.14
C ASN A 93 5.01 -8.39 -10.32
N THR A 94 4.13 -7.85 -11.15
CA THR A 94 4.46 -6.97 -12.29
C THR A 94 4.02 -5.53 -11.99
N SER A 95 4.85 -4.54 -12.36
CA SER A 95 4.50 -3.14 -12.15
C SER A 95 3.28 -2.71 -12.99
N VAL A 96 2.50 -1.77 -12.46
CA VAL A 96 1.34 -1.21 -13.18
C VAL A 96 1.75 -0.57 -14.51
N GLY A 97 2.93 0.07 -14.56
CA GLY A 97 3.46 0.65 -15.79
C GLY A 97 3.74 -0.39 -16.88
N ASN A 98 4.32 -1.54 -16.50
CA ASN A 98 4.54 -2.65 -17.42
C ASN A 98 3.22 -3.26 -17.90
N LEU A 99 2.24 -3.43 -17.02
CA LEU A 99 0.91 -3.91 -17.38
C LEU A 99 0.21 -2.94 -18.35
N TYR A 100 0.27 -1.65 -18.06
CA TYR A 100 -0.28 -0.62 -18.94
C TYR A 100 0.39 -0.65 -20.34
N SER A 101 1.71 -0.74 -20.38
CA SER A 101 2.46 -0.87 -21.64
C SER A 101 2.09 -2.16 -22.39
N ALA A 102 1.95 -3.28 -21.69
CA ALA A 102 1.51 -4.53 -22.29
C ALA A 102 0.13 -4.40 -22.93
N VAL A 103 -0.83 -3.76 -22.22
CA VAL A 103 -2.19 -3.52 -22.72
C VAL A 103 -2.17 -2.63 -23.96
N MET A 104 -1.38 -1.54 -23.96
CA MET A 104 -1.32 -0.61 -25.09
C MET A 104 -0.64 -1.20 -26.32
N ASN A 105 0.27 -2.14 -26.13
CA ASN A 105 1.00 -2.80 -27.20
C ASN A 105 0.34 -4.10 -27.69
N SER A 106 -0.71 -4.58 -27.01
CA SER A 106 -1.43 -5.79 -27.41
C SER A 106 -2.59 -5.44 -28.33
N ASN A 107 -2.54 -5.92 -29.58
CA ASN A 107 -3.63 -5.75 -30.51
C ASN A 107 -4.83 -6.62 -30.08
N PRO A 108 -6.05 -6.03 -30.01
CA PRO A 108 -7.26 -6.74 -29.58
C PRO A 108 -7.66 -7.98 -30.39
N VAL A 109 -7.15 -8.10 -31.63
CA VAL A 109 -7.53 -9.17 -32.55
C VAL A 109 -6.48 -10.29 -32.70
N ASP A 110 -5.26 -10.11 -32.17
CA ASP A 110 -4.15 -11.03 -32.43
C ASP A 110 -4.33 -12.37 -31.71
N PHE A 111 -4.82 -12.37 -30.46
CA PHE A 111 -4.99 -13.57 -29.67
C PHE A 111 -6.05 -13.38 -28.57
N PRO A 112 -6.69 -14.48 -28.10
CA PRO A 112 -7.60 -14.45 -26.97
C PRO A 112 -6.84 -14.30 -25.65
N ILE A 113 -7.55 -14.05 -24.54
CA ILE A 113 -6.96 -14.05 -23.20
C ILE A 113 -6.33 -15.42 -22.89
N ALA A 114 -7.10 -16.48 -23.10
CA ALA A 114 -6.65 -17.85 -22.95
C ALA A 114 -7.40 -18.75 -23.96
N TYR A 115 -6.77 -19.83 -24.34
CA TYR A 115 -7.41 -20.89 -25.11
C TYR A 115 -8.15 -21.86 -24.17
N PRO A 116 -9.15 -22.61 -24.66
CA PRO A 116 -9.82 -23.65 -23.89
C PRO A 116 -8.82 -24.68 -23.36
N ALA A 117 -9.08 -25.20 -22.16
CA ALA A 117 -8.31 -26.30 -21.60
C ALA A 117 -8.45 -27.55 -22.48
N ASP A 118 -7.37 -28.31 -22.63
CA ASP A 118 -7.35 -29.54 -23.41
C ASP A 118 -7.96 -30.76 -22.67
N GLY A 119 -8.29 -30.57 -21.38
CA GLY A 119 -8.81 -31.64 -20.51
C GLY A 119 -7.77 -32.69 -20.05
N VAL A 120 -6.51 -32.53 -20.47
CA VAL A 120 -5.40 -33.42 -20.13
C VAL A 120 -4.46 -32.80 -19.12
N ASN A 121 -4.17 -31.50 -19.28
CA ASN A 121 -3.26 -30.74 -18.44
C ASN A 121 -3.99 -29.71 -17.60
N ASN A 122 -3.50 -29.45 -16.39
CA ASN A 122 -4.00 -28.39 -15.51
C ASN A 122 -3.35 -27.03 -15.78
N TRP A 123 -2.85 -26.81 -17.00
CA TRP A 123 -2.18 -25.57 -17.37
C TRP A 123 -3.16 -24.60 -18.00
N ILE A 124 -2.88 -23.30 -17.85
CA ILE A 124 -3.62 -22.25 -18.54
C ILE A 124 -2.91 -21.96 -19.85
N TYR A 125 -3.59 -22.16 -20.96
CA TYR A 125 -3.07 -21.86 -22.29
C TYR A 125 -3.32 -20.40 -22.61
N TRP A 126 -2.45 -19.54 -22.12
CA TRP A 126 -2.52 -18.11 -22.44
C TRP A 126 -2.43 -17.86 -23.94
N GLY A 127 -3.23 -16.93 -24.43
CA GLY A 127 -3.12 -16.48 -25.80
C GLY A 127 -1.72 -15.87 -26.06
N ALA A 128 -1.16 -16.19 -27.21
CA ALA A 128 0.13 -15.68 -27.64
C ALA A 128 0.12 -15.36 -29.14
N TYR A 129 0.97 -14.43 -29.54
CA TYR A 129 1.16 -14.10 -30.95
C TYR A 129 1.87 -15.26 -31.66
N ALA A 130 1.31 -15.74 -32.77
CA ALA A 130 1.84 -16.87 -33.53
C ALA A 130 2.95 -16.48 -34.52
N GLY A 131 3.37 -15.24 -34.59
CA GLY A 131 4.44 -14.74 -35.46
C GLY A 131 5.81 -15.01 -34.85
N GLY A 132 6.55 -15.92 -35.43
CA GLY A 132 7.76 -16.57 -34.95
C GLY A 132 9.01 -15.76 -34.70
N ASN A 133 8.95 -14.52 -34.32
CA ASN A 133 10.01 -13.77 -33.68
C ASN A 133 9.51 -13.25 -32.35
N ASP A 134 10.15 -13.66 -31.27
CA ASP A 134 9.88 -13.28 -29.87
C ASP A 134 9.94 -11.77 -29.57
N GLN A 135 9.49 -10.94 -30.45
CA GLN A 135 9.40 -9.50 -30.26
C GLN A 135 8.16 -9.13 -29.44
N GLY A 136 8.07 -9.75 -28.25
CA GLY A 136 7.55 -9.05 -27.11
C GLY A 136 6.05 -8.79 -26.99
N ALA A 137 5.17 -9.48 -27.71
CA ALA A 137 3.73 -9.42 -27.38
C ALA A 137 3.43 -10.29 -26.15
N VAL A 138 3.65 -9.72 -24.99
CA VAL A 138 3.34 -10.39 -23.71
C VAL A 138 1.84 -10.32 -23.48
N ASN A 139 1.20 -11.46 -23.21
CA ASN A 139 -0.21 -11.48 -22.85
C ASN A 139 -0.42 -10.68 -21.53
N PRO A 140 -1.16 -9.57 -21.57
CA PRO A 140 -1.33 -8.71 -20.38
C PRO A 140 -1.97 -9.44 -19.20
N MET A 141 -2.89 -10.39 -19.47
CA MET A 141 -3.54 -11.17 -18.43
C MET A 141 -2.58 -12.17 -17.78
N ALA A 142 -1.74 -12.85 -18.56
CA ALA A 142 -0.70 -13.73 -18.02
C ALA A 142 0.28 -12.94 -17.13
N SER A 143 0.66 -11.73 -17.56
CA SER A 143 1.53 -10.85 -16.77
C SER A 143 0.87 -10.39 -15.48
N LEU A 144 -0.41 -10.00 -15.52
CA LEU A 144 -1.16 -9.59 -14.33
C LEU A 144 -1.29 -10.72 -13.32
N THR A 145 -1.52 -11.94 -13.79
CA THR A 145 -1.78 -13.11 -12.94
C THR A 145 -0.53 -13.89 -12.56
N ASN A 146 0.66 -13.42 -12.93
CA ASN A 146 1.95 -14.06 -12.65
C ASN A 146 2.44 -13.79 -11.21
N GLY A 147 1.61 -14.12 -10.24
CA GLY A 147 1.96 -13.98 -8.83
C GLY A 147 1.60 -12.64 -8.21
N TYR A 148 1.97 -12.51 -6.97
CA TYR A 148 1.76 -11.30 -6.16
C TYR A 148 2.96 -11.09 -5.23
N THR A 149 3.05 -9.88 -4.70
CA THR A 149 4.01 -9.50 -3.69
C THR A 149 3.27 -8.90 -2.51
N ASP A 150 3.53 -9.40 -1.30
CA ASP A 150 3.09 -8.82 -0.04
C ASP A 150 4.28 -8.11 0.61
N ILE A 151 4.10 -6.84 0.95
CA ILE A 151 5.11 -5.99 1.58
C ILE A 151 4.54 -5.47 2.88
N PHE A 152 5.18 -5.82 3.99
CA PHE A 152 4.86 -5.24 5.29
C PHE A 152 6.00 -4.35 5.75
N GLU A 153 5.69 -3.08 5.99
CA GLU A 153 6.65 -2.09 6.49
C GLU A 153 6.18 -1.55 7.84
N SER A 154 7.09 -1.49 8.77
CA SER A 154 6.86 -0.91 10.10
C SER A 154 7.90 0.16 10.38
N THR A 155 7.43 1.38 10.65
CA THR A 155 8.28 2.49 11.07
C THR A 155 7.87 2.91 12.46
N VAL A 156 8.81 2.85 13.40
CA VAL A 156 8.61 3.30 14.78
C VAL A 156 9.63 4.40 15.08
N MET A 157 9.14 5.57 15.47
CA MET A 157 9.95 6.69 15.91
C MET A 157 9.57 7.03 17.34
N ALA A 158 10.54 6.99 18.23
CA ALA A 158 10.38 7.38 19.63
C ALA A 158 11.42 8.45 19.97
N ASN A 159 10.98 9.53 20.60
CA ASN A 159 11.83 10.61 21.06
C ASN A 159 11.48 10.96 22.50
N ILE A 160 12.50 11.16 23.32
CA ILE A 160 12.37 11.64 24.70
C ILE A 160 13.21 12.92 24.82
N ASP A 161 12.54 13.99 25.15
CA ASP A 161 13.16 15.29 25.35
C ASP A 161 13.08 15.70 26.81
N PHE A 162 14.15 16.31 27.32
CA PHE A 162 14.18 16.93 28.62
C PHE A 162 14.52 18.42 28.45
N GLU A 163 13.62 19.26 28.86
CA GLU A 163 13.80 20.71 28.87
C GLU A 163 13.95 21.21 30.30
N GLN A 164 15.01 21.99 30.56
CA GLN A 164 15.26 22.67 31.82
C GLN A 164 15.52 24.15 31.58
N LYS A 165 14.65 25.03 32.10
CA LYS A 165 14.87 26.49 32.10
C LYS A 165 15.87 26.84 33.18
N LEU A 166 16.89 27.57 32.81
CA LEU A 166 17.98 27.95 33.69
C LEU A 166 17.89 29.42 34.16
N ASP A 167 16.70 30.00 34.11
CA ASP A 167 16.42 31.39 34.54
C ASP A 167 16.89 31.70 35.99
N PHE A 168 17.03 30.63 36.79
CA PHE A 168 17.54 30.74 38.17
C PHE A 168 19.07 30.98 38.24
N LEU A 169 19.79 30.64 37.17
CA LEU A 169 21.23 30.83 37.05
C LEU A 169 21.56 32.15 36.33
N LEU A 170 20.87 32.40 35.21
CA LEU A 170 21.04 33.57 34.37
C LEU A 170 19.69 33.95 33.77
N LYS A 171 19.23 35.21 33.98
CA LYS A 171 17.97 35.69 33.38
C LYS A 171 18.05 35.63 31.85
N GLY A 172 17.19 34.83 31.24
CA GLY A 172 17.06 34.71 29.78
C GLY A 172 17.80 33.52 29.15
N LEU A 173 18.23 32.55 29.93
CA LEU A 173 18.77 31.24 29.49
C LEU A 173 17.74 30.16 29.53
#